data_1e5ba0e7dc16b62e470bdc7988d5fade
#
_entry.id   1e5ba0e7dc16b62e470bdc7988d5fade
#
_cell.length_a   1.000
_cell.length_b   1.000
_cell.length_c   1.000
_cell.angle_alpha   90.00
_cell.angle_beta   90.00
_cell.angle_gamma   90.00
#
_symmetry.space_group_name_H-M   'P 1'
#
loop_
_entity.id
_entity.type
_entity.pdbx_description
1 polymer ?
#
loop_
_entity_poly.entity_id
_entity_poly.type
_entity_poly.pdbx_seq_one_letter_code
_entity_poly.pdbx_strand_id
1 'polypeptide(L)'
;MTVVLSLWRGPIYVETRKAREIVAEVAKSHGFTFDDMIGPRRFKEISVARQEAVWACRQVRRADGSQRYSLPFLGHLLNRDPTSILNAERRHAERLDAEKVAA
;
A
#
# COMPACT_ATOMS: atom_id res chain seq x y z
N MET A 1 11.90 9.58 -7.38
CA MET A 1 11.52 10.06 -6.25
C MET A 1 10.15 10.58 -6.26
N THR A 2 9.56 10.52 -5.23
CA THR A 2 8.26 10.76 -5.22
C THR A 2 7.91 12.13 -5.18
N VAL A 3 8.15 12.72 -5.28
CA VAL A 3 7.88 13.89 -5.33
C VAL A 3 7.16 14.79 -4.79
N VAL A 4 6.94 15.61 -4.87
CA VAL A 4 6.21 16.56 -4.60
C VAL A 4 5.13 16.42 -3.81
N LEU A 5 4.87 15.36 -3.49
CA LEU A 5 3.72 15.13 -2.82
C LEU A 5 3.47 15.88 -1.60
N SER A 6 4.46 16.14 -0.86
CA SER A 6 4.28 16.83 0.41
C SER A 6 3.64 18.19 0.26
N LEU A 7 3.73 18.77 -0.92
CA LEU A 7 3.19 20.09 -1.14
C LEU A 7 1.82 20.03 -1.77
N TRP A 8 1.39 18.87 -2.20
CA TRP A 8 0.19 18.76 -2.97
C TRP A 8 -1.00 18.45 -2.07
N ARG A 9 -2.10 19.09 -2.28
CA ARG A 9 -3.28 18.89 -1.46
C ARG A 9 -4.38 18.13 -2.12
N GLY A 10 -4.28 17.88 -3.37
CA GLY A 10 -5.33 17.18 -4.10
C GLY A 10 -5.27 15.69 -3.91
N PRO A 11 -6.25 14.99 -4.41
CA PRO A 11 -6.30 13.54 -4.32
C PRO A 11 -5.38 12.85 -5.31
N ILE A 12 -4.85 13.57 -6.29
CA ILE A 12 -3.99 12.98 -7.28
C ILE A 12 -2.56 13.01 -6.79
N TYR A 13 -1.96 11.87 -6.90
CA TYR A 13 -0.64 11.66 -6.39
C TYR A 13 0.12 10.92 -7.44
N VAL A 14 1.07 11.55 -8.05
CA VAL A 14 1.87 10.97 -9.12
C VAL A 14 3.11 10.34 -8.52
N GLU A 15 3.24 9.06 -8.71
CA GLU A 15 4.32 8.30 -8.14
C GLU A 15 5.08 7.63 -9.27
N THR A 16 6.38 7.80 -9.32
CA THR A 16 7.20 7.21 -10.38
C THR A 16 7.63 5.78 -10.06
N ARG A 17 7.58 5.36 -8.81
CA ARG A 17 7.96 4.01 -8.45
C ARG A 17 6.89 3.02 -8.87
N LYS A 18 7.31 1.82 -9.24
CA LYS A 18 6.38 0.76 -9.55
C LYS A 18 5.85 0.13 -8.27
N ALA A 19 4.73 -0.55 -8.36
CA ALA A 19 4.11 -1.18 -7.20
C ALA A 19 5.10 -2.05 -6.42
N ARG A 20 5.90 -2.83 -7.12
CA ARG A 20 6.90 -3.68 -6.47
C ARG A 20 7.88 -2.87 -5.63
N GLU A 21 8.30 -1.72 -6.12
CA GLU A 21 9.21 -0.85 -5.39
C GLU A 21 8.54 -0.23 -4.18
N ILE A 22 7.27 0.15 -4.31
CA ILE A 22 6.52 0.70 -3.19
C ILE A 22 6.40 -0.35 -2.09
N VAL A 23 6.04 -1.57 -2.46
CA VAL A 23 5.91 -2.66 -1.49
C VAL A 23 7.26 -2.93 -0.81
N ALA A 24 8.35 -2.94 -1.58
CA ALA A 24 9.67 -3.18 -1.03
C ALA A 24 10.09 -2.10 -0.03
N GLU A 25 9.77 -0.85 -0.31
CA GLU A 25 10.09 0.24 0.60
C GLU A 25 9.28 0.18 1.87
N VAL A 26 8.00 -0.12 1.77
CA VAL A 26 7.17 -0.28 2.96
C VAL A 26 7.67 -1.45 3.78
N ALA A 27 8.00 -2.57 3.14
CA ALA A 27 8.54 -3.72 3.84
C ALA A 27 9.80 -3.33 4.63
N LYS A 28 10.70 -2.61 3.98
CA LYS A 28 11.95 -2.21 4.60
C LYS A 28 11.71 -1.33 5.83
N SER A 29 10.73 -0.44 5.76
CA SER A 29 10.43 0.44 6.89
C SER A 29 9.88 -0.34 8.09
N HIS A 30 9.37 -1.54 7.87
CA HIS A 30 8.90 -2.41 8.93
C HIS A 30 9.90 -3.52 9.28
N GLY A 31 11.09 -3.50 8.66
CA GLY A 31 12.11 -4.51 8.93
C GLY A 31 11.94 -5.80 8.15
N PHE A 32 11.19 -5.78 7.06
CA PHE A 32 10.94 -6.96 6.24
C PHE A 32 11.47 -6.76 4.83
N THR A 33 11.49 -7.84 4.05
CA THR A 33 11.86 -7.79 2.64
C THR A 33 10.61 -7.96 1.78
N PHE A 34 10.74 -7.70 0.49
CA PHE A 34 9.65 -7.95 -0.44
C PHE A 34 9.24 -9.42 -0.41
N ASP A 35 10.20 -10.33 -0.31
CA ASP A 35 9.92 -11.77 -0.26
C ASP A 35 9.09 -12.12 0.98
N ASP A 36 9.34 -11.47 2.10
CA ASP A 36 8.54 -11.67 3.29
C ASP A 36 7.08 -11.27 3.04
N MET A 37 6.89 -10.19 2.28
CA MET A 37 5.56 -9.67 2.02
C MET A 37 4.72 -10.59 1.13
N ILE A 38 5.35 -11.32 0.23
CA ILE A 38 4.63 -12.23 -0.65
C ILE A 38 4.56 -13.65 -0.10
N GLY A 39 5.25 -13.92 0.99
CA GLY A 39 5.27 -15.24 1.59
C GLY A 39 4.02 -15.53 2.40
N PRO A 40 3.92 -16.75 2.94
CA PRO A 40 2.72 -17.18 3.66
C PRO A 40 2.60 -16.71 5.10
N ARG A 41 3.59 -16.03 5.62
CA ARG A 41 3.58 -15.61 7.02
C ARG A 41 2.42 -14.70 7.33
N ARG A 42 1.83 -14.87 8.52
CA ARG A 42 0.64 -14.13 8.91
C ARG A 42 0.69 -13.57 10.32
N PHE A 43 1.87 -13.43 10.90
CA PHE A 43 1.92 -12.80 12.22
C PHE A 43 1.60 -11.31 12.10
N LYS A 44 1.24 -10.71 13.23
CA LYS A 44 0.66 -9.38 13.25
C LYS A 44 1.51 -8.32 12.56
N GLU A 45 2.78 -8.29 12.84
CA GLU A 45 3.67 -7.25 12.31
C GLU A 45 3.76 -7.28 10.80
N ILE A 46 3.83 -8.46 10.22
CA ILE A 46 3.93 -8.54 8.77
C ILE A 46 2.58 -8.28 8.12
N SER A 47 1.49 -8.62 8.80
CA SER A 47 0.16 -8.29 8.29
C SER A 47 -0.05 -6.79 8.26
N VAL A 48 0.41 -6.08 9.27
CA VAL A 48 0.34 -4.62 9.30
C VAL A 48 1.17 -4.03 8.16
N ALA A 49 2.37 -4.57 7.92
CA ALA A 49 3.22 -4.10 6.83
C ALA A 49 2.55 -4.31 5.47
N ARG A 50 1.91 -5.48 5.26
CA ARG A 50 1.19 -5.74 4.02
C ARG A 50 0.02 -4.77 3.84
N GLN A 51 -0.71 -4.49 4.91
CA GLN A 51 -1.84 -3.58 4.86
C GLN A 51 -1.39 -2.18 4.43
N GLU A 52 -0.29 -1.72 4.98
CA GLU A 52 0.25 -0.42 4.60
C GLU A 52 0.73 -0.42 3.15
N ALA A 53 1.41 -1.48 2.72
CA ALA A 53 1.92 -1.58 1.36
C ALA A 53 0.78 -1.55 0.35
N VAL A 54 -0.29 -2.30 0.61
CA VAL A 54 -1.46 -2.31 -0.26
C VAL A 54 -2.09 -0.92 -0.31
N TRP A 55 -2.29 -0.32 0.84
CA TRP A 55 -2.88 1.01 0.91
C TRP A 55 -2.04 2.02 0.12
N ALA A 56 -0.73 1.99 0.29
CA ALA A 56 0.16 2.91 -0.42
C ALA A 56 0.05 2.74 -1.93
N CYS A 57 -0.01 1.50 -2.42
CA CYS A 57 -0.17 1.25 -3.85
C CYS A 57 -1.54 1.73 -4.35
N ARG A 58 -2.57 1.58 -3.54
CA ARG A 58 -3.92 2.00 -3.93
C ARG A 58 -4.09 3.52 -3.96
N GLN A 59 -3.20 4.27 -3.33
CA GLN A 59 -3.24 5.71 -3.39
C GLN A 59 -2.64 6.27 -4.68
N VAL A 60 -1.88 5.46 -5.42
CA VAL A 60 -1.24 5.92 -6.64
C VAL A 60 -2.28 6.10 -7.74
N ARG A 61 -2.20 7.24 -8.43
CA ARG A 61 -3.15 7.59 -9.49
C ARG A 61 -2.43 7.82 -10.80
N ARG A 62 -3.14 7.59 -11.89
CA ARG A 62 -2.66 7.97 -13.21
C ARG A 62 -2.91 9.47 -13.38
N ALA A 63 -2.38 10.02 -14.44
CA ALA A 63 -2.55 11.44 -14.72
C ALA A 63 -4.02 11.87 -14.82
N ASP A 64 -4.91 10.94 -15.22
CA ASP A 64 -6.34 11.23 -15.33
C ASP A 64 -7.08 11.07 -13.99
N GLY A 65 -6.38 10.76 -12.91
CA GLY A 65 -6.98 10.61 -11.59
C GLY A 65 -7.45 9.19 -11.27
N SER A 66 -7.41 8.26 -12.21
CA SER A 66 -7.85 6.89 -11.95
C SER A 66 -6.79 6.13 -11.18
N GLN A 67 -7.20 5.09 -10.48
CA GLN A 67 -6.26 4.26 -9.74
C GLN A 67 -5.35 3.49 -10.69
N ARG A 68 -4.07 3.52 -10.42
CA ARG A 68 -3.10 2.84 -11.26
C ARG A 68 -3.09 1.33 -11.05
N TYR A 69 -3.25 0.88 -9.83
CA TYR A 69 -3.14 -0.53 -9.51
C TYR A 69 -4.48 -1.09 -9.04
N SER A 70 -4.96 -2.13 -9.72
CA SER A 70 -6.22 -2.77 -9.38
C SER A 70 -6.06 -3.80 -8.28
N LEU A 71 -7.16 -4.21 -7.68
CA LEU A 71 -7.14 -5.27 -6.68
C LEU A 71 -6.58 -6.58 -7.24
N PRO A 72 -7.01 -7.04 -8.43
CA PRO A 72 -6.42 -8.26 -9.00
C PRO A 72 -4.93 -8.14 -9.26
N PHE A 73 -4.47 -6.99 -9.73
CA PHE A 73 -3.05 -6.79 -9.99
C PHE A 73 -2.24 -6.92 -8.70
N LEU A 74 -2.68 -6.25 -7.64
CA LEU A 74 -1.98 -6.30 -6.36
C LEU A 74 -2.08 -7.68 -5.73
N GLY A 75 -3.20 -8.35 -5.91
CA GLY A 75 -3.35 -9.72 -5.44
C GLY A 75 -2.35 -10.65 -6.10
N HIS A 76 -2.15 -10.49 -7.39
CA HIS A 76 -1.16 -11.29 -8.10
C HIS A 76 0.26 -10.95 -7.63
N LEU A 77 0.55 -9.68 -7.48
CA LEU A 77 1.87 -9.24 -7.04
C LEU A 77 2.21 -9.76 -5.64
N LEU A 78 1.25 -9.75 -4.74
CA LEU A 78 1.48 -10.13 -3.34
C LEU A 78 1.09 -11.57 -3.04
N ASN A 79 0.67 -12.31 -4.04
CA ASN A 79 0.27 -13.70 -3.88
C ASN A 79 -0.92 -13.83 -2.90
N ARG A 80 -1.91 -12.98 -3.07
CA ARG A 80 -3.12 -12.95 -2.26
C ARG A 80 -4.32 -12.79 -3.18
N ASP A 81 -5.51 -13.18 -2.72
CA ASP A 81 -6.69 -12.98 -3.54
C ASP A 81 -7.15 -11.51 -3.46
N PRO A 82 -7.94 -11.06 -4.45
CA PRO A 82 -8.35 -9.64 -4.47
C PRO A 82 -9.16 -9.21 -3.25
N THR A 83 -9.93 -10.12 -2.66
CA THR A 83 -10.70 -9.80 -1.45
C THR A 83 -9.77 -9.51 -0.28
N SER A 84 -8.69 -10.29 -0.13
CA SER A 84 -7.69 -10.03 0.89
C SER A 84 -7.02 -8.68 0.68
N ILE A 85 -6.78 -8.30 -0.58
CA ILE A 85 -6.19 -7.00 -0.89
C ILE A 85 -7.14 -5.87 -0.48
N LEU A 86 -8.42 -6.01 -0.79
CA LEU A 86 -9.41 -5.00 -0.41
C LEU A 86 -9.49 -4.87 1.11
N ASN A 87 -9.50 -5.99 1.82
CA ASN A 87 -9.53 -5.96 3.28
C ASN A 87 -8.27 -5.32 3.86
N ALA A 88 -7.11 -5.57 3.25
CA ALA A 88 -5.86 -4.98 3.69
C ALA A 88 -5.91 -3.45 3.55
N GLU A 89 -6.41 -2.98 2.43
CA GLU A 89 -6.57 -1.54 2.19
C GLU A 89 -7.48 -0.91 3.23
N ARG A 90 -8.62 -1.54 3.48
CA ARG A 90 -9.59 -1.03 4.45
C ARG A 90 -9.05 -1.00 5.86
N ARG A 91 -8.33 -2.04 6.26
CA ARG A 91 -7.79 -2.09 7.62
C ARG A 91 -6.76 -1.00 7.86
N HIS A 92 -5.92 -0.71 6.87
CA HIS A 92 -4.96 0.36 7.03
C HIS A 92 -5.64 1.72 7.06
N ALA A 93 -6.65 1.93 6.21
CA ALA A 93 -7.42 3.17 6.21
C ALA A 93 -8.11 3.39 7.55
N GLU A 94 -8.68 2.35 8.14
CA GLU A 94 -9.31 2.42 9.45
C GLU A 94 -8.29 2.79 10.53
N ARG A 95 -7.09 2.23 10.45
CA ARG A 95 -6.03 2.54 11.40
C ARG A 95 -5.62 4.00 11.32
N LEU A 96 -5.51 4.53 10.11
CA LEU A 96 -5.16 5.94 9.92
C LEU A 96 -6.27 6.85 10.47
N ASP A 97 -7.52 6.48 10.26
CA ASP A 97 -8.64 7.26 10.79
C ASP A 97 -8.65 7.23 12.32
N ALA A 98 -8.36 6.09 12.92
CA ALA A 98 -8.29 5.96 14.36
C ALA A 98 -7.16 6.83 14.93
N GLU A 99 -6.01 6.86 14.26
CA GLU A 99 -4.90 7.71 14.69
C GLU A 99 -5.25 9.18 14.59
N LYS A 100 -5.99 9.54 13.56
CA LYS A 100 -6.40 10.92 13.37
C LYS A 100 -7.36 11.37 14.46
N VAL A 101 -8.27 10.49 14.85
CA VAL A 101 -9.23 10.80 15.91
C VAL A 101 -8.53 10.86 17.27
N ALA A 102 -7.54 10.00 17.48
CA ALA A 102 -6.83 9.95 18.74
C ALA A 102 -5.88 11.12 18.93
N ALA A 103 -5.44 11.72 17.86
CA ALA A 103 -4.53 12.86 17.94
C ALA A 103 -5.26 14.17 18.33
#